data_5b06374fc48f73addf49a6dd457f9f06
#
_entry.id   5b06374fc48f73addf49a6dd457f9f06
#
_cell.length_a   1.000
_cell.length_b   1.000
_cell.length_c   1.000
_cell.angle_alpha   90.00
_cell.angle_beta   90.00
_cell.angle_gamma   90.00
#
_symmetry.space_group_name_H-M   'P 1'
#
loop_
_entity.id
_entity.type
_entity.pdbx_description
1 polymer ?
#
loop_
_entity_poly.entity_id
_entity_poly.type
_entity_poly.pdbx_seq_one_letter_code
_entity_poly.pdbx_strand_id
1 'polypeptide(L)'
;TGVPAMYNDEAIIPALCNRGLTLADARNYCIIGCVEPQCPHKTDGWHDAAFFNVAKVFDIAIHGGKNRDGKQLGPVTKPMPEWKSMDDLYEAYETQIQYFVSKLVEADNAVDIAHRERAPLPFMSALVDDCIGRGKTVMEGGAIYNFTGPQAFGNVDTGDAIYCIKKHVFEDKDLTMQQIYDAMEHNFGAELGAGCYDGPFVRLSTDSAEPAAAAMESVSVSSEDSMESIINAVVQKILAEKGSNLSMSVDTKSEACTSCSDAQRAEYDRIRHILDATPCFGNDIDEVDMCARKATQVYSHEVEKYKNPRGGQYQAGCYPVSANVLFGKDVQALPDGRYSNAPLADGVSPRQGHDVKGPTAAGNSVAKLDQ
;
A
#
# COMPACT_ATOMS: atom_id res chain seq x y z
N THR A 1 -14.04 10.50 8.32
CA THR A 1 -14.25 9.43 9.33
C THR A 1 -14.49 8.05 8.71
N GLY A 2 -14.86 7.93 7.41
CA GLY A 2 -15.16 6.66 6.74
C GLY A 2 -16.30 5.81 7.33
N VAL A 3 -17.08 6.37 8.23
CA VAL A 3 -18.18 5.66 8.89
C VAL A 3 -19.46 6.52 8.80
N PRO A 4 -20.58 5.97 8.28
CA PRO A 4 -20.68 4.66 7.64
C PRO A 4 -19.96 4.61 6.28
N ALA A 5 -19.48 3.40 5.90
CA ALA A 5 -18.99 3.17 4.55
C ALA A 5 -20.17 3.20 3.56
N MET A 6 -19.99 3.88 2.43
CA MET A 6 -20.97 3.93 1.35
C MET A 6 -20.44 3.14 0.15
N TYR A 7 -21.29 2.28 -0.39
CA TYR A 7 -20.98 1.47 -1.56
C TYR A 7 -21.82 1.93 -2.74
N ASN A 8 -21.19 2.05 -3.91
CA ASN A 8 -21.82 2.53 -5.12
C ASN A 8 -22.17 1.36 -6.03
N ASP A 9 -23.46 1.04 -6.13
CA ASP A 9 -23.98 -0.02 -6.99
C ASP A 9 -23.65 0.23 -8.48
N GLU A 10 -23.59 1.50 -8.90
CA GLU A 10 -23.28 1.86 -10.30
C GLU A 10 -21.82 1.51 -10.68
N ALA A 11 -20.91 1.44 -9.72
CA ALA A 11 -19.54 1.00 -9.93
C ALA A 11 -19.36 -0.50 -9.64
N ILE A 12 -19.90 -1.00 -8.52
CA ILE A 12 -19.65 -2.37 -8.05
C ILE A 12 -20.34 -3.42 -8.94
N ILE A 13 -21.60 -3.20 -9.34
CA ILE A 13 -22.32 -4.18 -10.15
C ILE A 13 -21.67 -4.40 -11.51
N PRO A 14 -21.29 -3.37 -12.29
CA PRO A 14 -20.54 -3.56 -13.53
C PRO A 14 -19.19 -4.23 -13.30
N ALA A 15 -18.44 -3.85 -12.25
CA ALA A 15 -17.16 -4.46 -11.93
C ALA A 15 -17.28 -5.97 -11.65
N LEU A 16 -18.29 -6.39 -10.89
CA LEU A 16 -18.56 -7.81 -10.64
C LEU A 16 -19.00 -8.54 -11.92
N CYS A 17 -19.82 -7.91 -12.76
CA CYS A 17 -20.19 -8.48 -14.06
C CYS A 17 -18.98 -8.67 -14.98
N ASN A 18 -18.07 -7.71 -15.00
CA ASN A 18 -16.81 -7.82 -15.76
C ASN A 18 -15.91 -8.96 -15.27
N ARG A 19 -16.06 -9.36 -14.01
CA ARG A 19 -15.37 -10.52 -13.43
C ARG A 19 -16.11 -11.84 -13.63
N GLY A 20 -17.20 -11.82 -14.39
CA GLY A 20 -17.94 -13.02 -14.80
C GLY A 20 -19.14 -13.37 -13.94
N LEU A 21 -19.54 -12.53 -12.98
CA LEU A 21 -20.81 -12.72 -12.28
C LEU A 21 -22.00 -12.43 -13.22
N THR A 22 -23.07 -13.22 -13.06
CA THR A 22 -24.34 -12.85 -13.70
C THR A 22 -24.85 -11.52 -13.11
N LEU A 23 -25.64 -10.76 -13.88
CA LEU A 23 -26.23 -9.52 -13.37
C LEU A 23 -27.07 -9.76 -12.10
N ALA A 24 -27.75 -10.90 -12.02
CA ALA A 24 -28.54 -11.28 -10.84
C ALA A 24 -27.63 -11.49 -9.61
N ASP A 25 -26.53 -12.19 -9.77
CA ASP A 25 -25.58 -12.42 -8.69
C ASP A 25 -24.82 -11.15 -8.31
N ALA A 26 -24.44 -10.33 -9.30
CA ALA A 26 -23.80 -9.06 -9.05
C ALA A 26 -24.69 -8.07 -8.28
N ARG A 27 -26.01 -8.05 -8.56
CA ARG A 27 -26.98 -7.24 -7.80
C ARG A 27 -27.25 -7.78 -6.38
N ASN A 28 -26.93 -9.01 -6.13
CA ASN A 28 -27.06 -9.65 -4.81
C ASN A 28 -25.73 -9.66 -4.05
N TYR A 29 -24.83 -8.73 -4.35
CA TYR A 29 -23.56 -8.67 -3.65
C TYR A 29 -23.72 -8.34 -2.16
N CYS A 30 -22.80 -8.82 -1.37
CA CYS A 30 -22.58 -8.40 0.01
C CYS A 30 -21.13 -7.98 0.19
N ILE A 31 -20.85 -7.31 1.29
CA ILE A 31 -19.50 -6.93 1.67
C ILE A 31 -19.00 -7.95 2.68
N ILE A 32 -17.80 -8.46 2.44
CA ILE A 32 -17.08 -9.32 3.39
C ILE A 32 -15.79 -8.65 3.85
N GLY A 33 -15.21 -9.18 4.91
CA GLY A 33 -13.98 -8.61 5.47
C GLY A 33 -14.21 -7.16 5.88
N CYS A 34 -13.47 -6.26 5.25
CA CYS A 34 -13.55 -4.83 5.51
C CYS A 34 -14.44 -4.11 4.48
N VAL A 35 -14.18 -4.32 3.18
CA VAL A 35 -14.80 -3.52 2.08
C VAL A 35 -15.01 -4.33 0.79
N GLU A 36 -14.79 -5.64 0.78
CA GLU A 36 -14.69 -6.46 -0.42
C GLU A 36 -16.07 -6.95 -0.88
N PRO A 37 -16.54 -6.55 -2.08
CA PRO A 37 -17.82 -6.99 -2.61
C PRO A 37 -17.73 -8.40 -3.21
N GLN A 38 -18.67 -9.27 -2.86
CA GLN A 38 -18.83 -10.60 -3.48
C GLN A 38 -20.26 -11.10 -3.40
N CYS A 39 -20.59 -12.14 -4.18
CA CYS A 39 -21.91 -12.77 -4.15
C CYS A 39 -21.97 -13.80 -2.98
N PRO A 40 -22.92 -13.65 -2.02
CA PRO A 40 -23.09 -14.60 -0.94
C PRO A 40 -23.43 -16.00 -1.47
N HIS A 41 -22.96 -17.01 -0.76
CA HIS A 41 -23.08 -18.43 -1.06
C HIS A 41 -22.33 -18.95 -2.29
N LYS A 42 -21.99 -18.07 -3.26
CA LYS A 42 -21.48 -18.46 -4.57
C LYS A 42 -20.00 -18.15 -4.78
N THR A 43 -19.45 -17.27 -3.95
CA THR A 43 -18.06 -16.84 -4.09
C THR A 43 -17.18 -17.42 -3.00
N ASP A 44 -16.04 -17.98 -3.40
CA ASP A 44 -14.87 -18.19 -2.56
C ASP A 44 -13.79 -17.20 -3.04
N GLY A 45 -13.69 -16.06 -2.37
CA GLY A 45 -12.80 -14.96 -2.72
C GLY A 45 -11.74 -14.73 -1.66
N TRP A 46 -10.49 -14.83 -2.05
CA TRP A 46 -9.34 -14.42 -1.26
C TRP A 46 -9.01 -12.96 -1.55
N HIS A 47 -9.79 -12.04 -1.01
CA HIS A 47 -9.64 -10.63 -1.31
C HIS A 47 -8.47 -9.95 -0.60
N ASP A 48 -7.93 -10.57 0.45
CA ASP A 48 -6.71 -10.19 1.16
C ASP A 48 -5.59 -11.22 0.95
N ALA A 49 -5.50 -11.77 -0.25
CA ALA A 49 -4.54 -12.83 -0.56
C ALA A 49 -3.10 -12.42 -0.30
N ALA A 50 -2.75 -11.19 -0.65
CA ALA A 50 -1.46 -10.58 -0.38
C ALA A 50 -1.56 -9.06 -0.30
N PHE A 51 -0.53 -8.43 0.29
CA PHE A 51 -0.35 -6.99 0.27
C PHE A 51 0.85 -6.63 -0.60
N PHE A 52 0.62 -5.76 -1.57
CA PHE A 52 1.62 -5.36 -2.56
C PHE A 52 1.97 -3.88 -2.44
N ASN A 53 3.24 -3.59 -2.14
CA ASN A 53 3.73 -2.24 -1.96
C ASN A 53 4.17 -1.61 -3.29
N VAL A 54 3.25 -0.96 -4.00
CA VAL A 54 3.50 -0.30 -5.29
C VAL A 54 4.56 0.79 -5.17
N ALA A 55 4.52 1.59 -4.10
CA ALA A 55 5.51 2.64 -3.87
C ALA A 55 6.91 2.07 -3.66
N LYS A 56 7.05 0.88 -3.03
CA LYS A 56 8.34 0.19 -2.92
C LYS A 56 8.85 -0.31 -4.27
N VAL A 57 7.95 -0.80 -5.10
CA VAL A 57 8.33 -1.22 -6.46
C VAL A 57 8.76 -0.01 -7.30
N PHE A 58 8.11 1.14 -7.12
CA PHE A 58 8.54 2.38 -7.75
C PHE A 58 9.90 2.88 -7.24
N ASP A 59 10.14 2.80 -5.92
CA ASP A 59 11.45 3.07 -5.31
C ASP A 59 12.56 2.16 -5.94
N ILE A 60 12.27 0.88 -6.15
CA ILE A 60 13.17 -0.05 -6.84
C ILE A 60 13.38 0.36 -8.31
N ALA A 61 12.34 0.82 -9.01
CA ALA A 61 12.45 1.31 -10.38
C ALA A 61 13.34 2.56 -10.48
N ILE A 62 13.21 3.50 -9.53
CA ILE A 62 14.07 4.69 -9.37
C ILE A 62 15.55 4.27 -9.31
N HIS A 63 15.86 3.15 -8.67
CA HIS A 63 17.23 2.63 -8.48
C HIS A 63 17.64 1.57 -9.53
N GLY A 64 16.93 1.47 -10.65
CA GLY A 64 17.28 0.55 -11.74
C GLY A 64 17.14 -0.94 -11.39
N GLY A 65 16.18 -1.29 -10.54
CA GLY A 65 15.91 -2.65 -10.09
C GLY A 65 16.63 -3.04 -8.80
N LYS A 66 17.26 -2.07 -8.10
CA LYS A 66 18.03 -2.30 -6.86
C LYS A 66 17.31 -1.69 -5.66
N ASN A 67 17.64 -2.19 -4.47
CA ASN A 67 17.37 -1.46 -3.25
C ASN A 67 18.46 -0.40 -3.02
N ARG A 68 18.29 0.45 -2.00
CA ARG A 68 19.22 1.51 -1.67
C ARG A 68 20.62 0.99 -1.24
N ASP A 69 20.74 -0.24 -0.73
CA ASP A 69 22.01 -0.87 -0.41
C ASP A 69 22.74 -1.41 -1.65
N GLY A 70 22.20 -1.18 -2.84
CA GLY A 70 22.77 -1.62 -4.12
C GLY A 70 22.50 -3.08 -4.47
N LYS A 71 21.72 -3.81 -3.66
CA LYS A 71 21.34 -5.19 -3.94
C LYS A 71 20.29 -5.25 -5.03
N GLN A 72 20.55 -6.02 -6.09
CA GLN A 72 19.57 -6.26 -7.16
C GLN A 72 18.40 -7.08 -6.62
N LEU A 73 17.20 -6.53 -6.73
CA LEU A 73 15.94 -7.17 -6.30
C LEU A 73 15.05 -7.54 -7.47
N GLY A 74 14.94 -6.67 -8.46
CA GLY A 74 14.15 -6.87 -9.67
C GLY A 74 15.02 -6.87 -10.94
N PRO A 75 14.43 -6.87 -12.14
CA PRO A 75 15.16 -6.75 -13.40
C PRO A 75 15.99 -5.48 -13.46
N VAL A 76 17.09 -5.51 -14.20
CA VAL A 76 17.90 -4.32 -14.46
C VAL A 76 17.14 -3.40 -15.41
N THR A 77 16.87 -2.16 -14.95
CA THR A 77 16.25 -1.10 -15.74
C THR A 77 17.10 0.16 -15.67
N LYS A 78 16.80 1.18 -16.50
CA LYS A 78 17.45 2.48 -16.37
C LYS A 78 17.10 3.11 -15.02
N PRO A 79 18.08 3.56 -14.21
CA PRO A 79 17.80 4.31 -12.99
C PRO A 79 17.29 5.71 -13.29
N MET A 80 16.63 6.35 -12.32
CA MET A 80 16.01 7.66 -12.47
C MET A 80 16.91 8.74 -13.12
N PRO A 81 18.20 8.91 -12.77
CA PRO A 81 19.03 9.92 -13.41
C PRO A 81 19.23 9.73 -14.92
N GLU A 82 18.98 8.54 -15.46
CA GLU A 82 19.09 8.21 -16.88
C GLU A 82 17.79 8.38 -17.66
N TRP A 83 16.66 8.66 -17.00
CA TRP A 83 15.36 8.87 -17.66
C TRP A 83 15.34 10.19 -18.42
N LYS A 84 15.07 10.12 -19.71
CA LYS A 84 15.04 11.27 -20.63
C LYS A 84 13.63 11.64 -21.07
N SER A 85 12.66 10.78 -20.77
CA SER A 85 11.26 10.96 -21.12
C SER A 85 10.36 10.28 -20.08
N MET A 86 9.07 10.60 -20.12
CA MET A 86 8.06 9.89 -19.33
C MET A 86 7.97 8.42 -19.75
N ASP A 87 8.31 8.09 -21.00
CA ASP A 87 8.30 6.70 -21.46
C ASP A 87 9.42 5.89 -20.80
N ASP A 88 10.63 6.44 -20.60
CA ASP A 88 11.71 5.78 -19.86
C ASP A 88 11.26 5.45 -18.40
N LEU A 89 10.57 6.40 -17.75
CA LEU A 89 10.03 6.21 -16.41
C LEU A 89 9.01 5.07 -16.38
N TYR A 90 8.03 5.12 -17.29
CA TYR A 90 6.98 4.09 -17.32
C TYR A 90 7.55 2.71 -17.70
N GLU A 91 8.49 2.63 -18.65
CA GLU A 91 9.14 1.38 -19.01
C GLU A 91 9.85 0.75 -17.79
N ALA A 92 10.59 1.57 -17.03
CA ALA A 92 11.24 1.10 -15.81
C ALA A 92 10.23 0.62 -14.77
N TYR A 93 9.18 1.41 -14.50
CA TYR A 93 8.15 1.08 -13.52
C TYR A 93 7.34 -0.16 -13.92
N GLU A 94 6.85 -0.23 -15.15
CA GLU A 94 6.08 -1.37 -15.67
C GLU A 94 6.90 -2.66 -15.62
N THR A 95 8.18 -2.61 -15.98
CA THR A 95 9.08 -3.77 -15.91
C THR A 95 9.21 -4.33 -14.48
N GLN A 96 9.33 -3.44 -13.49
CA GLN A 96 9.41 -3.86 -12.10
C GLN A 96 8.06 -4.41 -11.60
N ILE A 97 6.94 -3.75 -11.92
CA ILE A 97 5.60 -4.24 -11.56
C ILE A 97 5.36 -5.64 -12.12
N GLN A 98 5.64 -5.86 -13.41
CA GLN A 98 5.48 -7.18 -14.05
C GLN A 98 6.27 -8.27 -13.32
N TYR A 99 7.51 -7.98 -12.99
CA TYR A 99 8.36 -8.93 -12.26
C TYR A 99 7.83 -9.24 -10.87
N PHE A 100 7.55 -8.22 -10.05
CA PHE A 100 7.12 -8.44 -8.67
C PHE A 100 5.71 -9.01 -8.57
N VAL A 101 4.79 -8.65 -9.46
CA VAL A 101 3.45 -9.27 -9.55
C VAL A 101 3.58 -10.74 -9.93
N SER A 102 4.48 -11.12 -10.84
CA SER A 102 4.70 -12.53 -11.17
C SER A 102 5.16 -13.34 -9.94
N LYS A 103 6.03 -12.75 -9.09
CA LYS A 103 6.49 -13.39 -7.85
C LYS A 103 5.41 -13.47 -6.78
N LEU A 104 4.57 -12.46 -6.68
CA LEU A 104 3.39 -12.48 -5.81
C LEU A 104 2.46 -13.62 -6.22
N VAL A 105 2.14 -13.75 -7.51
CA VAL A 105 1.26 -14.81 -8.02
C VAL A 105 1.84 -16.20 -7.77
N GLU A 106 3.15 -16.40 -7.96
CA GLU A 106 3.83 -17.66 -7.62
C GLU A 106 3.64 -18.00 -6.14
N ALA A 107 3.81 -17.03 -5.24
CA ALA A 107 3.67 -17.23 -3.80
C ALA A 107 2.21 -17.51 -3.41
N ASP A 108 1.26 -16.72 -3.89
CA ASP A 108 -0.17 -16.90 -3.61
C ASP A 108 -0.67 -18.26 -4.10
N ASN A 109 -0.28 -18.66 -5.31
CA ASN A 109 -0.66 -19.96 -5.85
C ASN A 109 -0.08 -21.11 -5.01
N ALA A 110 1.13 -20.97 -4.50
CA ALA A 110 1.71 -21.96 -3.59
C ALA A 110 0.93 -22.07 -2.27
N VAL A 111 0.51 -20.92 -1.70
CA VAL A 111 -0.33 -20.88 -0.49
C VAL A 111 -1.70 -21.48 -0.76
N ASP A 112 -2.34 -21.15 -1.89
CA ASP A 112 -3.63 -21.69 -2.30
C ASP A 112 -3.59 -23.25 -2.41
N ILE A 113 -2.53 -23.78 -3.05
CA ILE A 113 -2.29 -25.22 -3.14
C ILE A 113 -2.09 -25.85 -1.74
N ALA A 114 -1.31 -25.20 -0.88
CA ALA A 114 -1.09 -25.68 0.50
C ALA A 114 -2.40 -25.72 1.30
N HIS A 115 -3.27 -24.73 1.17
CA HIS A 115 -4.61 -24.75 1.80
C HIS A 115 -5.46 -25.89 1.28
N ARG A 116 -5.49 -26.12 -0.03
CA ARG A 116 -6.21 -27.25 -0.63
C ARG A 116 -5.76 -28.59 -0.03
N GLU A 117 -4.46 -28.77 0.19
CA GLU A 117 -3.90 -30.03 0.68
C GLU A 117 -4.01 -30.19 2.20
N ARG A 118 -3.98 -29.10 2.97
CA ARG A 118 -3.84 -29.13 4.43
C ARG A 118 -5.08 -28.68 5.18
N ALA A 119 -5.92 -27.84 4.56
CA ALA A 119 -7.10 -27.23 5.19
C ALA A 119 -8.31 -27.17 4.24
N PRO A 120 -8.90 -28.29 3.84
CA PRO A 120 -9.94 -28.35 2.80
C PRO A 120 -11.28 -27.72 3.20
N LEU A 121 -11.51 -27.33 4.45
CA LEU A 121 -12.70 -26.64 4.96
C LEU A 121 -14.03 -27.33 4.59
N PRO A 122 -14.29 -28.58 4.97
CA PRO A 122 -15.48 -29.33 4.53
C PRO A 122 -16.79 -28.72 5.02
N PHE A 123 -16.82 -28.12 6.22
CA PHE A 123 -18.03 -27.48 6.74
C PHE A 123 -18.39 -26.23 5.91
N MET A 124 -17.42 -25.36 5.63
CA MET A 124 -17.62 -24.20 4.76
C MET A 124 -18.06 -24.64 3.35
N SER A 125 -17.44 -25.69 2.81
CA SER A 125 -17.78 -26.23 1.49
C SER A 125 -19.23 -26.72 1.40
N ALA A 126 -19.81 -27.20 2.50
CA ALA A 126 -21.22 -27.61 2.53
C ALA A 126 -22.20 -26.42 2.51
N LEU A 127 -21.73 -25.20 2.80
CA LEU A 127 -22.54 -23.97 2.84
C LEU A 127 -22.37 -23.11 1.59
N VAL A 128 -21.44 -23.48 0.68
CA VAL A 128 -21.18 -22.75 -0.56
C VAL A 128 -21.77 -23.51 -1.74
N ASP A 129 -22.54 -22.82 -2.54
CA ASP A 129 -23.24 -23.37 -3.70
C ASP A 129 -22.26 -24.07 -4.65
N ASP A 130 -22.72 -25.18 -5.20
CA ASP A 130 -22.06 -26.00 -6.19
C ASP A 130 -20.91 -26.91 -5.67
N CYS A 131 -20.38 -26.66 -4.50
CA CYS A 131 -19.33 -27.50 -3.90
C CYS A 131 -19.74 -28.96 -3.77
N ILE A 132 -20.94 -29.23 -3.22
CA ILE A 132 -21.48 -30.60 -3.09
C ILE A 132 -21.77 -31.17 -4.48
N GLY A 133 -22.41 -30.41 -5.35
CA GLY A 133 -22.74 -30.83 -6.72
C GLY A 133 -21.52 -31.21 -7.55
N ARG A 134 -20.42 -30.49 -7.38
CA ARG A 134 -19.14 -30.77 -8.05
C ARG A 134 -18.29 -31.82 -7.34
N GLY A 135 -18.61 -32.16 -6.10
CA GLY A 135 -17.75 -33.03 -5.28
C GLY A 135 -16.38 -32.40 -4.97
N LYS A 136 -16.32 -31.08 -4.79
CA LYS A 136 -15.11 -30.31 -4.55
C LYS A 136 -15.27 -29.42 -3.33
N THR A 137 -14.23 -29.28 -2.54
CA THR A 137 -14.17 -28.27 -1.48
C THR A 137 -14.02 -26.86 -2.07
N VAL A 138 -14.27 -25.83 -1.27
CA VAL A 138 -14.00 -24.44 -1.66
C VAL A 138 -12.54 -24.26 -2.06
N MET A 139 -11.60 -24.90 -1.37
CA MET A 139 -10.17 -24.86 -1.65
C MET A 139 -9.77 -25.58 -2.95
N GLU A 140 -10.64 -26.40 -3.52
CA GLU A 140 -10.47 -27.06 -4.82
C GLU A 140 -11.19 -26.34 -5.97
N GLY A 141 -11.76 -25.18 -5.69
CA GLY A 141 -12.56 -24.42 -6.64
C GLY A 141 -13.99 -24.97 -6.81
N GLY A 142 -14.57 -25.49 -5.74
CA GLY A 142 -15.95 -25.97 -5.73
C GLY A 142 -16.99 -24.86 -5.83
N ALA A 143 -16.68 -23.65 -5.41
CA ALA A 143 -17.55 -22.48 -5.53
C ALA A 143 -17.81 -22.10 -7.00
N ILE A 144 -18.91 -21.39 -7.26
CA ILE A 144 -19.24 -20.89 -8.61
C ILE A 144 -18.22 -19.85 -9.05
N TYR A 145 -17.87 -18.92 -8.17
CA TYR A 145 -16.88 -17.86 -8.41
C TYR A 145 -15.69 -18.02 -7.45
N ASN A 146 -14.48 -18.01 -8.00
CA ASN A 146 -13.25 -18.22 -7.24
C ASN A 146 -12.26 -17.10 -7.55
N PHE A 147 -12.10 -16.12 -6.65
CA PHE A 147 -11.20 -14.99 -6.85
C PHE A 147 -9.97 -15.04 -5.95
N THR A 148 -8.90 -14.39 -6.38
CA THR A 148 -7.73 -14.09 -5.56
C THR A 148 -7.43 -12.60 -5.70
N GLY A 149 -7.47 -11.85 -4.60
CA GLY A 149 -7.40 -10.40 -4.60
C GLY A 149 -6.21 -9.87 -3.82
N PRO A 150 -5.03 -9.70 -4.42
CA PRO A 150 -3.94 -8.99 -3.78
C PRO A 150 -4.24 -7.49 -3.73
N GLN A 151 -3.92 -6.86 -2.59
CA GLN A 151 -4.17 -5.45 -2.33
C GLN A 151 -2.92 -4.60 -2.56
N ALA A 152 -3.08 -3.45 -3.21
CA ALA A 152 -2.01 -2.50 -3.47
C ALA A 152 -2.02 -1.32 -2.51
N PHE A 153 -0.82 -0.88 -2.12
CA PHE A 153 -0.56 0.31 -1.31
C PHE A 153 0.43 1.22 -2.00
N GLY A 154 0.28 2.52 -1.83
CA GLY A 154 1.19 3.51 -2.37
C GLY A 154 1.02 3.81 -3.87
N ASN A 155 -0.11 3.43 -4.45
CA ASN A 155 -0.44 3.76 -5.84
C ASN A 155 -0.61 5.27 -6.01
N VAL A 156 -1.26 5.92 -5.05
CA VAL A 156 -1.47 7.37 -5.05
C VAL A 156 -0.15 8.11 -4.86
N ASP A 157 0.68 7.68 -3.89
CA ASP A 157 2.03 8.24 -3.69
C ASP A 157 2.88 8.10 -4.95
N THR A 158 2.79 6.95 -5.63
CA THR A 158 3.47 6.73 -6.91
C THR A 158 2.95 7.66 -7.99
N GLY A 159 1.64 7.89 -8.05
CA GLY A 159 1.01 8.82 -8.98
C GLY A 159 1.45 10.26 -8.76
N ASP A 160 1.44 10.71 -7.50
CA ASP A 160 1.91 12.05 -7.11
C ASP A 160 3.41 12.23 -7.43
N ALA A 161 4.23 11.22 -7.14
CA ALA A 161 5.65 11.19 -7.49
C ALA A 161 5.89 11.30 -9.01
N ILE A 162 5.13 10.55 -9.81
CA ILE A 162 5.18 10.62 -11.27
C ILE A 162 4.77 12.00 -11.76
N TYR A 163 3.71 12.60 -11.17
CA TYR A 163 3.27 13.93 -11.53
C TYR A 163 4.32 15.00 -11.21
N CYS A 164 4.98 14.93 -10.05
CA CYS A 164 6.06 15.84 -9.69
C CYS A 164 7.21 15.77 -10.69
N ILE A 165 7.64 14.56 -11.10
CA ILE A 165 8.66 14.42 -12.16
C ILE A 165 8.18 15.03 -13.47
N LYS A 166 6.96 14.70 -13.91
CA LYS A 166 6.38 15.24 -15.14
C LYS A 166 6.40 16.77 -15.11
N LYS A 167 5.90 17.35 -14.02
CA LYS A 167 5.74 18.80 -13.86
C LYS A 167 7.08 19.53 -13.82
N HIS A 168 7.97 19.16 -12.92
CA HIS A 168 9.17 19.93 -12.64
C HIS A 168 10.33 19.61 -13.57
N VAL A 169 10.44 18.38 -14.09
CA VAL A 169 11.55 18.00 -14.97
C VAL A 169 11.21 18.17 -16.45
N PHE A 170 10.01 17.75 -16.86
CA PHE A 170 9.68 17.72 -18.29
C PHE A 170 8.89 18.95 -18.77
N GLU A 171 7.99 19.49 -17.95
CA GLU A 171 7.16 20.65 -18.33
C GLU A 171 7.80 21.97 -17.93
N ASP A 172 7.88 22.28 -16.64
CA ASP A 172 8.38 23.57 -16.13
C ASP A 172 9.91 23.70 -16.21
N LYS A 173 10.62 22.56 -16.10
CA LYS A 173 12.09 22.48 -16.20
C LYS A 173 12.82 23.33 -15.16
N ASP A 174 12.22 23.49 -13.99
CA ASP A 174 12.78 24.22 -12.85
C ASP A 174 13.62 23.32 -11.93
N LEU A 175 13.49 21.98 -12.04
CA LEU A 175 14.34 20.98 -11.43
C LEU A 175 14.88 20.01 -12.48
N THR A 176 16.04 19.45 -12.22
CA THR A 176 16.60 18.35 -13.01
C THR A 176 16.33 17.01 -12.32
N MET A 177 16.31 15.95 -13.11
CA MET A 177 16.17 14.57 -12.59
C MET A 177 17.24 14.26 -11.53
N GLN A 178 18.48 14.69 -11.77
CA GLN A 178 19.59 14.48 -10.83
C GLN A 178 19.40 15.24 -9.52
N GLN A 179 18.88 16.48 -9.55
CA GLN A 179 18.62 17.26 -8.32
C GLN A 179 17.58 16.58 -7.43
N ILE A 180 16.48 16.08 -8.03
CA ILE A 180 15.45 15.36 -7.29
C ILE A 180 16.04 14.06 -6.72
N TYR A 181 16.75 13.29 -7.54
CA TYR A 181 17.39 12.05 -7.13
C TYR A 181 18.34 12.26 -5.95
N ASP A 182 19.28 13.22 -6.06
CA ASP A 182 20.24 13.52 -5.00
C ASP A 182 19.54 13.97 -3.69
N ALA A 183 18.50 14.79 -3.79
CA ALA A 183 17.74 15.23 -2.62
C ALA A 183 17.04 14.05 -1.93
N MET A 184 16.45 13.11 -2.70
CA MET A 184 15.82 11.90 -2.17
C MET A 184 16.83 10.96 -1.52
N GLU A 185 18.01 10.75 -2.12
CA GLU A 185 19.07 9.90 -1.56
C GLU A 185 19.55 10.39 -0.18
N HIS A 186 19.44 11.69 0.05
CA HIS A 186 19.76 12.32 1.34
C HIS A 186 18.52 12.63 2.18
N ASN A 187 17.38 11.99 1.89
CA ASN A 187 16.11 12.18 2.60
C ASN A 187 15.75 13.67 2.74
N PHE A 188 15.98 14.46 1.67
CA PHE A 188 15.77 15.91 1.65
C PHE A 188 16.53 16.69 2.74
N GLY A 189 17.69 16.18 3.17
CA GLY A 189 18.50 16.77 4.22
C GLY A 189 18.07 16.44 5.64
N ALA A 190 17.00 15.67 5.81
CA ALA A 190 16.51 15.20 7.10
C ALA A 190 17.08 13.82 7.46
N GLU A 191 17.09 13.48 8.75
CA GLU A 191 17.46 12.13 9.18
C GLU A 191 16.44 11.06 8.77
N LEU A 192 16.92 9.82 8.74
CA LEU A 192 16.06 8.66 8.60
C LEU A 192 15.08 8.61 9.78
N GLY A 193 13.80 8.79 9.50
CA GLY A 193 12.73 8.87 10.51
C GLY A 193 12.05 10.24 10.60
N ALA A 194 12.60 11.28 9.97
CA ALA A 194 11.85 12.51 9.74
C ALA A 194 10.59 12.19 8.91
N GLY A 195 9.44 12.65 9.36
CA GLY A 195 8.14 12.34 8.74
C GLY A 195 7.47 11.07 9.27
N CYS A 196 8.09 10.31 10.16
CA CYS A 196 7.34 9.40 11.02
C CYS A 196 6.42 10.23 11.89
N TYR A 197 5.13 9.90 11.88
CA TYR A 197 4.07 10.49 12.68
C TYR A 197 4.59 10.88 14.07
N ASP A 198 4.49 12.17 14.44
CA ASP A 198 4.93 12.74 15.73
C ASP A 198 4.08 12.26 16.94
N GLY A 199 3.33 11.20 16.79
CA GLY A 199 2.69 10.50 17.89
C GLY A 199 3.71 9.67 18.67
N PRO A 200 3.51 9.44 19.96
CA PRO A 200 4.43 8.66 20.78
C PRO A 200 4.51 7.21 20.31
N PHE A 201 5.48 6.89 19.47
CA PHE A 201 5.82 5.52 19.14
C PHE A 201 6.76 4.95 20.21
N VAL A 202 6.26 3.97 20.95
CA VAL A 202 7.10 3.14 21.80
C VAL A 202 7.86 2.16 20.87
N ARG A 203 9.14 2.42 20.59
CA ARG A 203 10.03 1.41 20.03
C ARG A 203 10.32 0.35 21.08
N LEU A 204 9.72 -0.81 20.95
CA LEU A 204 10.16 -2.00 21.66
C LEU A 204 11.28 -2.65 20.83
N SER A 205 12.53 -2.35 21.15
CA SER A 205 13.66 -3.14 20.67
C SER A 205 13.71 -4.42 21.51
N THR A 206 13.29 -5.54 20.94
CA THR A 206 13.47 -6.84 21.55
C THR A 206 14.46 -7.63 20.71
N ASP A 207 15.62 -7.97 21.28
CA ASP A 207 16.53 -9.00 20.76
C ASP A 207 15.96 -10.44 20.90
N SER A 208 14.68 -10.56 21.29
CA SER A 208 13.97 -11.84 21.36
C SER A 208 12.48 -11.62 21.14
N ALA A 209 11.96 -12.12 20.04
CA ALA A 209 10.56 -12.14 19.70
C ALA A 209 9.80 -13.18 20.54
N GLU A 210 9.23 -12.73 21.68
CA GLU A 210 8.07 -13.34 22.39
C GLU A 210 7.81 -12.52 23.67
N PRO A 211 6.60 -12.35 24.15
CA PRO A 211 5.26 -12.17 23.59
C PRO A 211 4.55 -10.90 24.12
N ALA A 212 4.36 -9.92 23.29
CA ALA A 212 3.50 -8.77 23.64
C ALA A 212 2.01 -9.19 23.76
N ALA A 213 1.59 -10.26 23.15
CA ALA A 213 0.23 -10.76 23.20
C ALA A 213 -0.20 -11.23 24.62
N ALA A 214 0.67 -11.92 25.35
CA ALA A 214 0.35 -12.43 26.69
C ALA A 214 0.24 -11.31 27.75
N ALA A 215 0.94 -10.16 27.56
CA ALA A 215 0.86 -9.03 28.46
C ALA A 215 -0.46 -8.24 28.28
N MET A 216 -1.03 -8.21 27.07
CA MET A 216 -2.30 -7.55 26.80
C MET A 216 -3.51 -8.26 27.43
N GLU A 217 -3.50 -9.60 27.49
CA GLU A 217 -4.60 -10.38 28.09
C GLU A 217 -4.76 -10.20 29.61
N SER A 218 -3.76 -9.63 30.27
CA SER A 218 -3.70 -9.52 31.73
C SER A 218 -3.92 -8.09 32.28
N VAL A 219 -4.18 -7.10 31.42
CA VAL A 219 -4.54 -5.73 31.82
C VAL A 219 -6.06 -5.59 31.82
N SER A 220 -6.65 -5.34 32.99
CA SER A 220 -8.08 -5.02 33.10
C SER A 220 -8.33 -3.59 32.61
N VAL A 221 -9.10 -3.45 31.56
CA VAL A 221 -9.48 -2.17 30.96
C VAL A 221 -10.91 -1.84 31.35
N SER A 222 -11.16 -0.66 31.91
CA SER A 222 -12.51 -0.12 32.13
C SER A 222 -12.95 0.74 30.95
N SER A 223 -14.26 0.91 30.79
CA SER A 223 -14.83 1.74 29.72
C SER A 223 -14.53 3.25 29.86
N GLU A 224 -13.92 3.65 30.96
CA GLU A 224 -13.56 5.06 31.26
C GLU A 224 -12.05 5.34 31.06
N ASP A 225 -11.26 4.31 30.77
CA ASP A 225 -9.81 4.47 30.58
C ASP A 225 -9.50 5.11 29.22
N SER A 226 -8.69 6.15 29.23
CA SER A 226 -8.18 6.72 27.98
C SER A 226 -7.18 5.76 27.32
N MET A 227 -7.09 5.78 25.99
CA MET A 227 -6.15 4.96 25.23
C MET A 227 -4.70 5.15 25.74
N GLU A 228 -4.36 6.35 26.16
CA GLU A 228 -3.04 6.69 26.72
C GLU A 228 -2.79 6.02 28.08
N SER A 229 -3.82 5.95 28.95
CA SER A 229 -3.70 5.29 30.24
C SER A 229 -3.56 3.76 30.09
N ILE A 230 -4.26 3.17 29.10
CA ILE A 230 -4.17 1.76 28.78
C ILE A 230 -2.76 1.41 28.24
N ILE A 231 -2.25 2.21 27.29
CA ILE A 231 -0.90 2.03 26.76
C ILE A 231 0.15 2.12 27.87
N ASN A 232 0.04 3.13 28.74
CA ASN A 232 0.96 3.29 29.86
C ASN A 232 0.89 2.12 30.85
N ALA A 233 -0.29 1.59 31.16
CA ALA A 233 -0.45 0.44 32.04
C ALA A 233 0.18 -0.84 31.44
N VAL A 234 0.00 -1.07 30.13
CA VAL A 234 0.61 -2.21 29.42
C VAL A 234 2.14 -2.07 29.40
N VAL A 235 2.65 -0.89 29.09
CA VAL A 235 4.10 -0.61 29.08
C VAL A 235 4.72 -0.81 30.47
N GLN A 236 4.11 -0.27 31.53
CA GLN A 236 4.61 -0.44 32.90
C GLN A 236 4.62 -1.91 33.33
N LYS A 237 3.63 -2.68 32.92
CA LYS A 237 3.57 -4.11 33.24
C LYS A 237 4.66 -4.91 32.51
N ILE A 238 4.89 -4.65 31.23
CA ILE A 238 5.99 -5.24 30.46
C ILE A 238 7.35 -4.91 31.09
N LEU A 239 7.53 -3.66 31.56
CA LEU A 239 8.75 -3.22 32.24
C LEU A 239 8.94 -3.92 33.59
N ALA A 240 7.87 -4.15 34.35
CA ALA A 240 7.91 -4.80 35.66
C ALA A 240 8.22 -6.31 35.53
N GLU A 241 7.74 -6.98 34.52
CA GLU A 241 7.92 -8.42 34.32
C GLU A 241 9.31 -8.79 33.75
N LYS A 242 9.95 -7.89 33.00
CA LYS A 242 11.24 -8.18 32.32
C LYS A 242 12.50 -7.67 33.01
N GLY A 243 12.38 -6.97 34.17
CA GLY A 243 13.57 -6.46 34.90
C GLY A 243 14.37 -5.44 34.07
N SER A 244 14.89 -4.45 34.70
CA SER A 244 15.53 -3.19 34.37
C SER A 244 16.44 -3.00 33.13
N ASN A 245 16.35 -3.75 32.06
CA ASN A 245 17.18 -3.59 30.86
C ASN A 245 16.47 -3.04 29.62
N LEU A 246 15.28 -2.44 29.77
CA LEU A 246 14.65 -1.70 28.70
C LEU A 246 14.96 -0.19 28.87
N SER A 247 15.85 0.36 28.05
CA SER A 247 15.98 1.81 27.95
C SER A 247 14.88 2.32 27.02
N MET A 248 13.95 3.12 27.56
CA MET A 248 13.04 3.95 26.77
C MET A 248 13.79 5.22 26.38
N SER A 249 14.19 5.35 25.13
CA SER A 249 14.58 6.64 24.57
C SER A 249 13.37 7.19 23.81
N VAL A 250 12.80 8.27 24.32
CA VAL A 250 11.88 9.13 23.56
C VAL A 250 12.78 10.15 22.88
N ASP A 251 13.25 9.82 21.67
CA ASP A 251 14.01 10.76 20.86
C ASP A 251 13.03 11.71 20.17
N THR A 252 12.92 12.92 20.71
CA THR A 252 12.14 14.03 20.15
C THR A 252 12.98 14.98 19.30
N LYS A 253 14.17 14.59 18.90
CA LYS A 253 15.01 15.41 17.99
C LYS A 253 15.31 14.63 16.72
N SER A 254 14.79 15.12 15.61
CA SER A 254 15.30 14.79 14.28
C SER A 254 16.74 15.34 14.19
N GLU A 255 17.72 14.47 14.30
CA GLU A 255 19.11 14.87 14.06
C GLU A 255 19.27 15.01 12.54
N ALA A 256 19.90 16.10 12.09
CA ALA A 256 20.09 16.38 10.69
C ALA A 256 21.09 15.40 10.04
N CYS A 257 20.93 15.09 8.75
CA CYS A 257 21.87 14.27 7.99
C CYS A 257 23.31 14.70 8.24
N THR A 258 24.08 13.88 8.96
CA THR A 258 25.46 14.24 9.39
C THR A 258 26.45 14.27 8.23
N SER A 259 26.08 13.72 7.07
CA SER A 259 26.92 13.67 5.86
C SER A 259 26.75 14.89 4.93
N CYS A 260 25.73 15.75 5.14
CA CYS A 260 25.45 16.92 4.31
C CYS A 260 26.02 18.20 4.92
N SER A 261 26.58 19.07 4.09
CA SER A 261 26.88 20.46 4.48
C SER A 261 25.58 21.25 4.68
N ASP A 262 25.64 22.35 5.43
CA ASP A 262 24.47 23.21 5.64
C ASP A 262 23.88 23.77 4.34
N ALA A 263 24.75 24.07 3.36
CA ALA A 263 24.31 24.54 2.04
C ALA A 263 23.56 23.43 1.26
N GLN A 264 24.03 22.19 1.34
CA GLN A 264 23.36 21.05 0.71
C GLN A 264 22.02 20.77 1.37
N ARG A 265 21.93 20.83 2.70
CA ARG A 265 20.66 20.67 3.43
C ARG A 265 19.66 21.74 3.01
N ALA A 266 20.07 22.99 2.95
CA ALA A 266 19.19 24.08 2.54
C ALA A 266 18.68 23.89 1.10
N GLU A 267 19.54 23.39 0.19
CA GLU A 267 19.13 23.11 -1.19
C GLU A 267 18.16 21.90 -1.26
N TYR A 268 18.42 20.82 -0.54
CA TYR A 268 17.53 19.66 -0.50
C TYR A 268 16.17 19.98 0.13
N ASP A 269 16.17 20.78 1.19
CA ASP A 269 14.94 21.26 1.82
C ASP A 269 14.16 22.19 0.86
N ARG A 270 14.84 23.06 0.11
CA ARG A 270 14.21 23.87 -0.94
C ARG A 270 13.55 23.00 -2.00
N ILE A 271 14.25 21.97 -2.49
CA ILE A 271 13.72 21.02 -3.49
C ILE A 271 12.47 20.33 -2.90
N ARG A 272 12.55 19.84 -1.67
CA ARG A 272 11.42 19.22 -1.01
C ARG A 272 10.19 20.14 -0.93
N HIS A 273 10.38 21.41 -0.55
CA HIS A 273 9.29 22.38 -0.48
C HIS A 273 8.61 22.60 -1.84
N ILE A 274 9.37 22.59 -2.92
CA ILE A 274 8.80 22.67 -4.28
C ILE A 274 7.95 21.44 -4.57
N LEU A 275 8.46 20.24 -4.30
CA LEU A 275 7.78 18.98 -4.58
C LEU A 275 6.53 18.82 -3.69
N ASP A 276 6.61 19.12 -2.40
CA ASP A 276 5.51 19.01 -1.42
C ASP A 276 4.39 20.05 -1.67
N ALA A 277 4.72 21.18 -2.28
CA ALA A 277 3.76 22.22 -2.69
C ALA A 277 3.10 21.91 -4.04
N THR A 278 3.55 20.89 -4.76
CA THR A 278 2.99 20.49 -6.06
C THR A 278 1.57 19.95 -5.84
N PRO A 279 0.62 20.27 -6.71
CA PRO A 279 -0.71 19.67 -6.62
C PRO A 279 -0.65 18.15 -6.55
N CYS A 280 -1.42 17.56 -5.63
CA CYS A 280 -1.47 16.12 -5.40
C CYS A 280 -2.89 15.58 -5.54
N PHE A 281 -3.00 14.27 -5.65
CA PHE A 281 -4.26 13.52 -5.77
C PHE A 281 -5.24 13.87 -4.65
N GLY A 282 -6.54 13.80 -4.96
CA GLY A 282 -7.61 14.11 -4.01
C GLY A 282 -8.10 15.56 -4.06
N ASN A 283 -7.60 16.35 -5.00
CA ASN A 283 -7.96 17.76 -5.17
C ASN A 283 -8.73 18.05 -6.47
N ASP A 284 -9.24 17.02 -7.15
CA ASP A 284 -10.00 17.13 -8.41
C ASP A 284 -9.22 17.88 -9.49
N ILE A 285 -7.97 17.47 -9.70
CA ILE A 285 -7.08 18.04 -10.71
C ILE A 285 -6.73 16.94 -11.72
N ASP A 286 -7.28 17.06 -12.94
CA ASP A 286 -7.21 16.01 -13.96
C ASP A 286 -5.79 15.52 -14.26
N GLU A 287 -4.82 16.43 -14.35
CA GLU A 287 -3.44 16.06 -14.67
C GLU A 287 -2.81 15.17 -13.61
N VAL A 288 -3.08 15.44 -12.35
CA VAL A 288 -2.63 14.64 -11.18
C VAL A 288 -3.37 13.33 -11.13
N ASP A 289 -4.71 13.40 -11.22
CA ASP A 289 -5.59 12.24 -11.13
C ASP A 289 -5.29 11.22 -12.24
N MET A 290 -4.95 11.70 -13.45
CA MET A 290 -4.53 10.82 -14.55
C MET A 290 -3.16 10.16 -14.33
N CYS A 291 -2.23 10.80 -13.62
CA CYS A 291 -0.98 10.16 -13.22
C CYS A 291 -1.23 9.05 -12.18
N ALA A 292 -2.06 9.31 -11.17
CA ALA A 292 -2.47 8.32 -10.17
C ALA A 292 -3.23 7.15 -10.82
N ARG A 293 -4.16 7.45 -11.74
CA ARG A 293 -4.86 6.43 -12.54
C ARG A 293 -3.88 5.53 -13.28
N LYS A 294 -2.94 6.12 -14.03
CA LYS A 294 -1.99 5.33 -14.81
C LYS A 294 -1.09 4.48 -13.91
N ALA A 295 -0.60 5.03 -12.79
CA ALA A 295 0.19 4.28 -11.82
C ALA A 295 -0.59 3.07 -11.26
N THR A 296 -1.87 3.25 -10.92
CA THR A 296 -2.75 2.19 -10.43
C THR A 296 -3.05 1.15 -11.51
N GLN A 297 -3.33 1.60 -12.74
CA GLN A 297 -3.65 0.71 -13.85
C GLN A 297 -2.49 -0.19 -14.29
N VAL A 298 -1.24 0.25 -14.16
CA VAL A 298 -0.08 -0.60 -14.41
C VAL A 298 -0.10 -1.85 -13.50
N TYR A 299 -0.42 -1.65 -12.22
CA TYR A 299 -0.55 -2.77 -11.28
C TYR A 299 -1.80 -3.63 -11.56
N SER A 300 -2.98 -3.00 -11.68
CA SER A 300 -4.24 -3.73 -11.82
C SER A 300 -4.28 -4.55 -13.10
N HIS A 301 -3.86 -3.97 -14.22
CA HIS A 301 -3.80 -4.68 -15.50
C HIS A 301 -2.80 -5.85 -15.48
N GLU A 302 -1.70 -5.72 -14.74
CA GLU A 302 -0.76 -6.83 -14.62
C GLU A 302 -1.36 -7.98 -13.80
N VAL A 303 -1.94 -7.68 -12.63
CA VAL A 303 -2.59 -8.67 -11.75
C VAL A 303 -3.68 -9.45 -12.48
N GLU A 304 -4.51 -8.77 -13.26
CA GLU A 304 -5.66 -9.37 -13.94
C GLU A 304 -5.30 -10.33 -15.11
N LYS A 305 -4.04 -10.40 -15.50
CA LYS A 305 -3.56 -11.39 -16.50
C LYS A 305 -3.53 -12.81 -15.95
N TYR A 306 -3.55 -12.99 -14.63
CA TYR A 306 -3.30 -14.28 -13.98
C TYR A 306 -4.57 -14.99 -13.55
N LYS A 307 -4.44 -16.31 -13.41
CA LYS A 307 -5.48 -17.19 -12.86
C LYS A 307 -4.93 -17.95 -11.66
N ASN A 308 -5.83 -18.23 -10.72
CA ASN A 308 -5.48 -19.00 -9.53
C ASN A 308 -5.69 -20.51 -9.72
N PRO A 309 -5.13 -21.37 -8.86
CA PRO A 309 -5.28 -22.83 -8.94
C PRO A 309 -6.72 -23.33 -8.78
N ARG A 310 -7.62 -22.54 -8.24
CA ARG A 310 -9.06 -22.84 -8.07
C ARG A 310 -9.86 -22.57 -9.37
N GLY A 311 -9.20 -22.08 -10.43
CA GLY A 311 -9.78 -21.83 -11.74
C GLY A 311 -10.41 -20.45 -11.90
N GLY A 312 -10.27 -19.57 -10.92
CA GLY A 312 -10.73 -18.20 -10.97
C GLY A 312 -9.65 -17.20 -11.41
N GLN A 313 -10.02 -15.93 -11.44
CA GLN A 313 -9.12 -14.85 -11.83
C GLN A 313 -8.48 -14.19 -10.61
N TYR A 314 -7.29 -13.65 -10.81
CA TYR A 314 -6.75 -12.61 -9.96
C TYR A 314 -7.51 -11.30 -10.22
N GLN A 315 -7.75 -10.54 -9.15
CA GLN A 315 -8.36 -9.21 -9.22
C GLN A 315 -7.58 -8.25 -8.31
N ALA A 316 -7.20 -7.12 -8.86
CA ALA A 316 -6.51 -6.11 -8.09
C ALA A 316 -7.44 -5.49 -7.05
N GLY A 317 -6.94 -5.30 -5.83
CA GLY A 317 -7.57 -4.52 -4.79
C GLY A 317 -6.75 -3.26 -4.48
N CYS A 318 -7.43 -2.16 -4.17
CA CYS A 318 -6.81 -0.90 -3.75
C CYS A 318 -7.59 -0.32 -2.57
N TYR A 319 -7.88 -1.16 -1.58
CA TYR A 319 -8.73 -0.81 -0.45
C TYR A 319 -8.00 0.03 0.60
N PRO A 320 -8.67 1.01 1.23
CA PRO A 320 -8.11 1.74 2.35
C PRO A 320 -8.06 0.85 3.60
N VAL A 321 -6.85 0.58 4.08
CA VAL A 321 -6.58 -0.14 5.34
C VAL A 321 -5.32 0.40 6.01
N SER A 322 -5.21 0.29 7.33
CA SER A 322 -4.12 0.86 8.13
C SER A 322 -2.70 0.31 7.86
N ALA A 323 -2.57 -0.66 6.98
CA ALA A 323 -1.28 -1.24 6.59
C ALA A 323 -0.35 -0.23 5.88
N ASN A 324 -0.89 0.89 5.35
CA ASN A 324 -0.13 1.98 4.74
C ASN A 324 1.00 2.51 5.63
N VAL A 325 0.79 2.55 6.94
CA VAL A 325 1.81 2.97 7.93
C VAL A 325 2.95 1.98 7.98
N LEU A 326 2.64 0.67 8.00
CA LEU A 326 3.64 -0.38 8.04
C LEU A 326 4.47 -0.42 6.74
N PHE A 327 3.78 -0.38 5.60
CA PHE A 327 4.44 -0.39 4.29
C PHE A 327 5.25 0.86 4.02
N GLY A 328 4.84 2.01 4.56
CA GLY A 328 5.60 3.26 4.46
C GLY A 328 7.00 3.16 5.07
N LYS A 329 7.19 2.34 6.12
CA LYS A 329 8.50 2.14 6.76
C LYS A 329 9.55 1.52 5.84
N ASP A 330 9.14 0.77 4.83
CA ASP A 330 10.03 0.11 3.88
C ASP A 330 10.27 0.94 2.61
N VAL A 331 9.60 2.10 2.47
CA VAL A 331 9.73 2.99 1.30
C VAL A 331 10.62 4.17 1.64
N GLN A 332 11.57 4.44 0.77
CA GLN A 332 12.47 5.57 0.88
C GLN A 332 11.78 6.88 0.50
N ALA A 333 12.51 8.00 0.53
CA ALA A 333 11.99 9.28 0.05
C ALA A 333 11.53 9.18 -1.41
N LEU A 334 10.43 9.84 -1.74
CA LEU A 334 9.82 9.81 -3.07
C LEU A 334 9.80 11.21 -3.71
N PRO A 335 9.70 11.30 -5.06
CA PRO A 335 9.70 12.56 -5.79
C PRO A 335 8.54 13.53 -5.49
N ASP A 336 7.56 13.14 -4.68
CA ASP A 336 6.47 13.98 -4.18
C ASP A 336 6.82 14.75 -2.89
N GLY A 337 8.09 14.73 -2.48
CA GLY A 337 8.54 15.36 -1.24
C GLY A 337 8.29 14.54 0.02
N ARG A 338 7.81 13.28 -0.11
CA ARG A 338 7.63 12.35 1.00
C ARG A 338 8.98 11.94 1.57
N TYR A 339 9.12 12.02 2.89
CA TYR A 339 10.31 11.51 3.59
C TYR A 339 10.38 9.99 3.59
N SER A 340 11.59 9.46 3.73
CA SER A 340 11.81 8.02 3.99
C SER A 340 11.06 7.58 5.23
N ASN A 341 10.49 6.38 5.17
CA ASN A 341 9.76 5.73 6.28
C ASN A 341 8.46 6.44 6.72
N ALA A 342 8.05 7.53 6.08
CA ALA A 342 6.75 8.14 6.33
C ALA A 342 5.59 7.21 5.91
N PRO A 343 4.40 7.29 6.52
CA PRO A 343 3.23 6.56 6.03
C PRO A 343 2.95 6.85 4.56
N LEU A 344 2.48 5.82 3.83
CA LEU A 344 1.92 5.97 2.49
C LEU A 344 0.47 6.46 2.56
N ALA A 345 -0.09 6.87 1.44
CA ALA A 345 -1.52 7.04 1.28
C ALA A 345 -2.25 5.70 1.50
N ASP A 346 -3.46 5.78 2.02
CA ASP A 346 -4.27 4.64 2.40
C ASP A 346 -5.10 4.14 1.21
N GLY A 347 -4.65 3.08 0.54
CA GLY A 347 -5.29 2.54 -0.66
C GLY A 347 -5.40 3.57 -1.77
N VAL A 348 -6.62 3.93 -2.16
CA VAL A 348 -6.93 5.01 -3.12
C VAL A 348 -7.29 6.34 -2.44
N SER A 349 -7.06 6.47 -1.15
CA SER A 349 -7.23 7.74 -0.45
C SER A 349 -6.14 8.74 -0.83
N PRO A 350 -6.39 10.05 -0.74
CA PRO A 350 -5.35 11.06 -0.85
C PRO A 350 -4.26 10.89 0.22
N ARG A 351 -3.06 11.37 -0.05
CA ARG A 351 -2.01 11.47 0.96
C ARG A 351 -2.52 12.31 2.13
N GLN A 352 -2.29 11.84 3.35
CA GLN A 352 -2.87 12.41 4.57
C GLN A 352 -2.54 13.89 4.73
N GLY A 353 -3.56 14.73 4.86
CA GLY A 353 -3.45 16.18 5.00
C GLY A 353 -3.28 16.98 3.70
N HIS A 354 -3.27 16.32 2.54
CA HIS A 354 -3.07 16.95 1.23
C HIS A 354 -4.37 17.16 0.42
N ASP A 355 -5.51 16.62 0.87
CA ASP A 355 -6.84 16.77 0.27
C ASP A 355 -7.51 18.11 0.70
N VAL A 356 -6.86 19.20 0.37
CA VAL A 356 -7.23 20.56 0.86
C VAL A 356 -8.50 21.13 0.25
N LYS A 357 -9.02 20.53 -0.84
CA LYS A 357 -10.28 20.95 -1.49
C LYS A 357 -11.53 20.23 -0.96
N GLY A 358 -11.35 19.39 0.06
CA GLY A 358 -12.45 18.75 0.77
C GLY A 358 -12.96 17.45 0.13
N PRO A 359 -13.94 16.77 0.78
CA PRO A 359 -14.30 15.39 0.46
C PRO A 359 -14.93 15.21 -0.93
N THR A 360 -15.61 16.22 -1.48
CA THR A 360 -16.17 16.13 -2.83
C THR A 360 -15.08 16.07 -3.88
N ALA A 361 -14.02 16.88 -3.73
CA ALA A 361 -12.88 16.85 -4.64
C ALA A 361 -12.13 15.52 -4.52
N ALA A 362 -11.94 15.01 -3.30
CA ALA A 362 -11.35 13.70 -3.08
C ALA A 362 -12.17 12.58 -3.75
N GLY A 363 -13.50 12.60 -3.60
CA GLY A 363 -14.40 11.67 -4.29
C GLY A 363 -14.32 11.74 -5.81
N ASN A 364 -14.23 12.95 -6.37
CA ASN A 364 -14.07 13.14 -7.82
C ASN A 364 -12.73 12.58 -8.32
N SER A 365 -11.62 12.79 -7.58
CA SER A 365 -10.33 12.21 -7.93
C SER A 365 -10.37 10.69 -7.92
N VAL A 366 -10.96 10.07 -6.88
CA VAL A 366 -11.12 8.61 -6.80
C VAL A 366 -11.97 8.07 -7.96
N ALA A 367 -13.06 8.75 -8.32
CA ALA A 367 -13.92 8.35 -9.44
C ALA A 367 -13.22 8.32 -10.79
N LYS A 368 -12.08 9.02 -10.95
CA LYS A 368 -11.29 9.03 -12.18
C LYS A 368 -10.31 7.85 -12.28
N LEU A 369 -10.05 7.11 -11.20
CA LEU A 369 -9.10 6.00 -11.22
C LEU A 369 -9.60 4.81 -12.04
N ASP A 370 -10.89 4.57 -12.08
CA ASP A 370 -11.55 3.39 -12.66
C ASP A 370 -12.15 3.57 -14.05
N GLN A 371 -11.90 4.67 -14.72
CA GLN A 371 -12.53 4.97 -16.01
C GLN A 371 -11.63 4.70 -17.19
#